data_8c1fc8311b3435f3deb8185f961691c9
#
_entry.id   8c1fc8311b3435f3deb8185f961691c9
#
_cell.length_a   1.000
_cell.length_b   1.000
_cell.length_c   1.000
_cell.angle_alpha   90.00
_cell.angle_beta   90.00
_cell.angle_gamma   90.00
#
_symmetry.space_group_name_H-M   'P 1'
#
loop_
_entity.id
_entity.type
_entity.pdbx_description
1 polymer ?
#
loop_
_entity_poly.entity_id
_entity_poly.type
_entity_poly.pdbx_seq_one_letter_code
_entity_poly.pdbx_strand_id
1 'polypeptide(L)'
;MRARALVKDLSALPDGPVTIGGWVEKLRDQKRIQFIIVRDETGDVQVTYPRPVIDDQPVEDDALAAKVSTLTSGSFVWITGRLVHDERVKLGGLEIQLDDVEIVTMADPETPIADDTSIDKRMDWRFLDLRRPEMNLVFRIQTTIENAWRQYWAENDFVEIHSPKLMAS
;
A
#
# COMPACT_ATOMS: atom_id res chain seq x y z
N MET A 1 12.69 12.67 10.17
CA MET A 1 11.71 11.92 9.33
C MET A 1 12.50 11.33 8.19
N ARG A 2 12.39 10.03 7.90
CA ARG A 2 13.12 9.39 6.78
C ARG A 2 12.54 9.92 5.46
N ALA A 3 13.41 10.40 4.55
CA ALA A 3 12.96 10.85 3.23
C ALA A 3 12.45 9.63 2.44
N ARG A 4 11.25 9.75 1.85
CA ARG A 4 10.65 8.71 1.01
C ARG A 4 10.02 9.32 -0.23
N ALA A 5 10.00 8.55 -1.31
CA ALA A 5 9.13 8.84 -2.45
C ALA A 5 7.72 8.27 -2.19
N LEU A 6 6.70 8.95 -2.68
CA LEU A 6 5.34 8.41 -2.73
C LEU A 6 5.12 7.68 -4.06
N VAL A 7 4.28 6.64 -4.04
CA VAL A 7 4.02 5.82 -5.25
C VAL A 7 3.53 6.68 -6.42
N LYS A 8 2.65 7.66 -6.19
CA LYS A 8 2.14 8.59 -7.23
C LYS A 8 3.24 9.39 -7.94
N ASP A 9 4.36 9.62 -7.25
CA ASP A 9 5.44 10.48 -7.76
C ASP A 9 6.50 9.66 -8.51
N LEU A 10 6.50 8.31 -8.39
CA LEU A 10 7.51 7.44 -8.97
C LEU A 10 7.60 7.55 -10.49
N SER A 11 6.48 7.71 -11.18
CA SER A 11 6.46 7.84 -12.65
C SER A 11 7.15 9.11 -13.18
N ALA A 12 7.31 10.12 -12.31
CA ALA A 12 8.01 11.37 -12.66
C ALA A 12 9.50 11.33 -12.29
N LEU A 13 9.95 10.33 -11.55
CA LEU A 13 11.36 10.18 -11.18
C LEU A 13 12.12 9.43 -12.28
N PRO A 14 13.40 9.76 -12.52
CA PRO A 14 14.26 8.97 -13.39
C PRO A 14 14.58 7.61 -12.76
N ASP A 15 15.01 6.67 -13.59
CA ASP A 15 15.58 5.41 -13.10
C ASP A 15 16.73 5.66 -12.13
N GLY A 16 16.74 4.97 -11.00
CA GLY A 16 17.76 5.19 -9.99
C GLY A 16 17.36 4.78 -8.58
N PRO A 17 18.19 5.11 -7.58
CA PRO A 17 17.93 4.71 -6.20
C PRO A 17 16.67 5.40 -5.64
N VAL A 18 15.84 4.62 -4.97
CA VAL A 18 14.60 5.09 -4.34
C VAL A 18 14.35 4.41 -3.01
N THR A 19 13.71 5.12 -2.11
CA THR A 19 13.18 4.57 -0.86
C THR A 19 11.70 4.86 -0.76
N ILE A 20 10.90 3.83 -0.50
CA ILE A 20 9.46 3.93 -0.25
C ILE A 20 9.12 3.32 1.10
N GLY A 21 7.99 3.71 1.67
CA GLY A 21 7.43 3.07 2.87
C GLY A 21 5.96 2.77 2.65
N GLY A 22 5.56 1.53 2.90
CA GLY A 22 4.19 1.10 2.64
C GLY A 22 3.84 -0.25 3.24
N TRP A 23 2.61 -0.65 3.01
CA TRP A 23 2.08 -1.94 3.44
C TRP A 23 2.24 -2.98 2.34
N VAL A 24 2.64 -4.19 2.73
CA VAL A 24 2.65 -5.35 1.85
C VAL A 24 1.20 -5.76 1.55
N GLU A 25 0.78 -5.67 0.30
CA GLU A 25 -0.53 -6.14 -0.16
C GLU A 25 -0.47 -7.60 -0.56
N LYS A 26 0.58 -7.98 -1.27
CA LYS A 26 0.73 -9.32 -1.80
C LYS A 26 2.20 -9.71 -1.93
N LEU A 27 2.51 -10.93 -1.52
CA LEU A 27 3.78 -11.59 -1.78
C LEU A 27 3.56 -12.76 -2.74
N ARG A 28 4.39 -12.86 -3.76
CA ARG A 28 4.53 -14.06 -4.60
C ARG A 28 5.98 -14.53 -4.52
N ASP A 29 6.19 -15.57 -3.76
CA ASP A 29 7.51 -16.16 -3.57
C ASP A 29 7.71 -17.31 -4.57
N GLN A 30 8.50 -17.05 -5.60
CA GLN A 30 8.82 -18.02 -6.63
C GLN A 30 10.28 -18.47 -6.51
N LYS A 31 10.60 -19.62 -7.12
CA LYS A 31 11.93 -20.22 -7.00
C LYS A 31 13.06 -19.26 -7.40
N ARG A 32 12.89 -18.46 -8.47
CA ARG A 32 13.94 -17.61 -9.03
C ARG A 32 13.74 -16.12 -8.78
N ILE A 33 12.55 -15.70 -8.39
CA ILE A 33 12.21 -14.29 -8.21
C ILE A 33 11.08 -14.13 -7.20
N GLN A 34 11.17 -13.13 -6.36
CA GLN A 34 10.11 -12.74 -5.44
C GLN A 34 9.47 -11.44 -5.95
N PHE A 35 8.14 -11.38 -5.88
CA PHE A 35 7.36 -10.20 -6.20
C PHE A 35 6.60 -9.74 -4.97
N ILE A 36 6.74 -8.48 -4.62
CA ILE A 36 6.02 -7.84 -3.52
C ILE A 36 5.21 -6.70 -4.11
N ILE A 37 3.92 -6.67 -3.85
CA ILE A 37 3.11 -5.47 -4.10
C ILE A 37 3.09 -4.68 -2.80
N VAL A 38 3.59 -3.45 -2.87
CA VAL A 38 3.64 -2.52 -1.74
C VAL A 38 2.71 -1.35 -2.04
N ARG A 39 1.84 -1.02 -1.09
CA ARG A 39 0.90 0.08 -1.16
C ARG A 39 1.23 1.17 -0.17
N ASP A 40 1.23 2.42 -0.62
CA ASP A 40 1.15 3.58 0.26
C ASP A 40 -0.23 4.26 0.16
N GLU A 41 -0.37 5.44 0.75
CA GLU A 41 -1.60 6.23 0.69
C GLU A 41 -1.97 6.73 -0.72
N THR A 42 -1.09 6.60 -1.69
CA THR A 42 -1.22 7.17 -3.04
C THR A 42 -1.38 6.14 -4.14
N GLY A 43 -0.98 4.89 -3.91
CA GLY A 43 -1.09 3.81 -4.90
C GLY A 43 -0.28 2.58 -4.56
N ASP A 44 -0.20 1.69 -5.53
CA ASP A 44 0.50 0.41 -5.45
C ASP A 44 1.71 0.41 -6.38
N VAL A 45 2.79 -0.24 -5.95
CA VAL A 45 3.98 -0.46 -6.77
C VAL A 45 4.47 -1.89 -6.65
N GLN A 46 4.99 -2.43 -7.77
CA GLN A 46 5.65 -3.73 -7.79
C GLN A 46 7.10 -3.57 -7.34
N VAL A 47 7.50 -4.43 -6.42
CA VAL A 47 8.89 -4.61 -6.00
C VAL A 47 9.33 -6.00 -6.40
N THR A 48 10.50 -6.12 -7.00
CA THR A 48 11.05 -7.39 -7.48
C THR A 48 12.38 -7.70 -6.82
N TYR A 49 12.59 -8.95 -6.47
CA TYR A 49 13.87 -9.46 -6.03
C TYR A 49 14.25 -10.70 -6.83
N PRO A 50 15.09 -10.58 -7.87
CA PRO A 50 15.69 -11.73 -8.53
C PRO A 50 16.64 -12.44 -7.55
N ARG A 51 16.35 -13.69 -7.21
CA ARG A 51 17.23 -14.46 -6.33
C ARG A 51 18.56 -14.74 -7.04
N PRO A 52 19.69 -14.58 -6.37
CA PRO A 52 20.97 -15.04 -6.91
C PRO A 52 20.93 -16.52 -7.26
N VAL A 53 21.53 -16.89 -8.37
CA VAL A 53 21.60 -18.27 -8.83
C VAL A 53 23.06 -18.69 -9.04
N ILE A 54 23.40 -19.93 -8.63
CA ILE A 54 24.66 -20.60 -8.91
C ILE A 54 24.29 -21.94 -9.55
N ASP A 55 24.88 -22.24 -10.71
CA ASP A 55 24.61 -23.48 -11.47
C ASP A 55 23.10 -23.73 -11.68
N ASP A 56 22.38 -22.68 -12.06
CA ASP A 56 20.92 -22.68 -12.31
C ASP A 56 20.03 -23.02 -11.07
N GLN A 57 20.60 -23.01 -9.88
CA GLN A 57 19.89 -23.17 -8.61
C GLN A 57 19.96 -21.88 -7.79
N PRO A 58 18.86 -21.50 -7.10
CA PRO A 58 18.89 -20.38 -6.16
C PRO A 58 19.91 -20.64 -5.05
N VAL A 59 20.59 -19.58 -4.64
CA VAL A 59 21.49 -19.64 -3.46
C VAL A 59 20.64 -19.91 -2.21
N GLU A 60 20.96 -20.96 -1.48
CA GLU A 60 20.17 -21.38 -0.29
C GLU A 60 20.29 -20.39 0.87
N ASP A 61 21.49 -19.80 1.07
CA ASP A 61 21.77 -18.86 2.17
C ASP A 61 21.56 -17.39 1.76
N ASP A 62 20.50 -17.09 1.01
CA ASP A 62 20.13 -15.71 0.67
C ASP A 62 19.31 -15.08 1.79
N ALA A 63 20.00 -14.34 2.66
CA ALA A 63 19.38 -13.66 3.81
C ALA A 63 18.28 -12.68 3.44
N LEU A 64 18.40 -11.98 2.27
CA LEU A 64 17.37 -11.04 1.82
C LEU A 64 16.14 -11.79 1.30
N ALA A 65 16.34 -12.85 0.52
CA ALA A 65 15.23 -13.70 0.09
C ALA A 65 14.50 -14.34 1.28
N ALA A 66 15.23 -14.83 2.27
CA ALA A 66 14.66 -15.39 3.50
C ALA A 66 13.84 -14.34 4.26
N LYS A 67 14.37 -13.12 4.39
CA LYS A 67 13.67 -11.99 5.02
C LYS A 67 12.39 -11.62 4.28
N VAL A 68 12.42 -11.54 2.95
CA VAL A 68 11.24 -11.28 2.11
C VAL A 68 10.20 -12.39 2.27
N SER A 69 10.62 -13.65 2.34
CA SER A 69 9.70 -14.79 2.50
C SER A 69 8.92 -14.79 3.83
N THR A 70 9.39 -14.05 4.83
CA THR A 70 8.65 -13.90 6.11
C THR A 70 7.53 -12.85 6.06
N LEU A 71 7.47 -12.03 5.01
CA LEU A 71 6.49 -10.94 4.92
C LEU A 71 5.06 -11.48 4.80
N THR A 72 4.17 -10.89 5.57
CA THR A 72 2.74 -11.15 5.53
C THR A 72 1.98 -9.96 4.99
N SER A 73 0.82 -10.19 4.38
CA SER A 73 -0.07 -9.11 3.93
C SER A 73 -0.46 -8.22 5.09
N GLY A 74 -0.38 -6.90 4.89
CA GLY A 74 -0.62 -5.89 5.94
C GLY A 74 0.62 -5.50 6.74
N SER A 75 1.76 -6.19 6.61
CA SER A 75 3.03 -5.77 7.21
C SER A 75 3.47 -4.41 6.68
N PHE A 76 3.99 -3.53 7.54
CA PHE A 76 4.56 -2.26 7.12
C PHE A 76 6.07 -2.37 6.95
N VAL A 77 6.55 -1.95 5.78
CA VAL A 77 7.97 -2.08 5.41
C VAL A 77 8.53 -0.78 4.85
N TRP A 78 9.83 -0.60 5.01
CA TRP A 78 10.64 0.30 4.19
C TRP A 78 11.34 -0.53 3.12
N ILE A 79 11.22 -0.10 1.89
CA ILE A 79 11.89 -0.68 0.73
C ILE A 79 12.92 0.31 0.21
N THR A 80 14.15 -0.14 0.09
CA THR A 80 15.21 0.57 -0.61
C THR A 80 15.61 -0.24 -1.83
N GLY A 81 15.72 0.41 -2.97
CA GLY A 81 16.02 -0.27 -4.22
C GLY A 81 16.22 0.69 -5.37
N ARG A 82 16.22 0.15 -6.57
CA ARG A 82 16.35 0.90 -7.82
C ARG A 82 15.01 0.94 -8.55
N LEU A 83 14.50 2.14 -8.79
CA LEU A 83 13.36 2.35 -9.69
C LEU A 83 13.78 2.07 -11.14
N VAL A 84 12.95 1.33 -11.85
CA VAL A 84 13.11 1.00 -13.27
C VAL A 84 11.77 1.14 -13.98
N HIS A 85 11.76 1.85 -15.10
CA HIS A 85 10.60 1.94 -15.99
C HIS A 85 10.63 0.75 -16.95
N ASP A 86 9.57 -0.06 -16.95
CA ASP A 86 9.41 -1.23 -17.81
C ASP A 86 7.94 -1.40 -18.21
N GLU A 87 7.61 -1.12 -19.46
CA GLU A 87 6.25 -1.21 -20.01
C GLU A 87 5.63 -2.62 -19.87
N ARG A 88 6.43 -3.66 -19.64
CA ARG A 88 5.94 -5.03 -19.41
C ARG A 88 5.30 -5.19 -18.03
N VAL A 89 5.61 -4.28 -17.09
CA VAL A 89 5.02 -4.29 -15.75
C VAL A 89 3.61 -3.73 -15.80
N LYS A 90 2.62 -4.61 -15.57
CA LYS A 90 1.19 -4.24 -15.66
C LYS A 90 0.76 -3.19 -14.64
N LEU A 91 1.50 -3.07 -13.53
CA LEU A 91 1.21 -2.13 -12.46
C LEU A 91 1.97 -0.81 -12.70
N GLY A 92 1.40 0.03 -13.56
CA GLY A 92 1.92 1.38 -13.81
C GLY A 92 3.17 1.48 -14.68
N GLY A 93 3.66 0.39 -15.29
CA GLY A 93 4.81 0.42 -16.19
C GLY A 93 6.15 0.68 -15.49
N LEU A 94 6.22 0.38 -14.17
CA LEU A 94 7.44 0.58 -13.39
C LEU A 94 7.55 -0.44 -12.26
N GLU A 95 8.78 -0.72 -11.85
CA GLU A 95 9.05 -1.58 -10.71
C GLU A 95 10.23 -1.06 -9.89
N ILE A 96 10.33 -1.52 -8.66
CA ILE A 96 11.50 -1.28 -7.80
C ILE A 96 12.26 -2.60 -7.66
N GLN A 97 13.49 -2.64 -8.16
CA GLN A 97 14.41 -3.74 -7.89
C GLN A 97 14.93 -3.61 -6.46
N LEU A 98 14.66 -4.60 -5.64
CA LEU A 98 14.94 -4.58 -4.20
C LEU A 98 16.43 -4.66 -3.89
N ASP A 99 16.95 -3.71 -3.13
CA ASP A 99 18.29 -3.76 -2.54
C ASP A 99 18.22 -4.15 -1.05
N ASP A 100 17.22 -3.64 -0.31
CA ASP A 100 16.98 -3.96 1.11
C ASP A 100 15.53 -3.75 1.50
N VAL A 101 15.08 -4.51 2.49
CA VAL A 101 13.78 -4.35 3.14
C VAL A 101 13.94 -4.26 4.65
N GLU A 102 13.41 -3.22 5.26
CA GLU A 102 13.32 -3.07 6.71
C GLU A 102 11.88 -3.34 7.15
N ILE A 103 11.66 -4.35 7.96
CA ILE A 103 10.33 -4.68 8.49
C ILE A 103 10.10 -3.83 9.74
N VAL A 104 9.16 -2.89 9.66
CA VAL A 104 8.81 -2.01 10.79
C VAL A 104 7.79 -2.69 11.70
N THR A 105 6.77 -3.29 11.08
CA THR A 105 5.71 -4.02 11.80
C THR A 105 5.29 -5.21 10.96
N MET A 106 5.32 -6.40 11.57
CA MET A 106 4.80 -7.62 10.97
C MET A 106 3.31 -7.72 11.28
N ALA A 107 2.49 -7.97 10.25
CA ALA A 107 1.08 -8.25 10.43
C ALA A 107 0.85 -9.74 10.73
N ASP A 108 -0.24 -10.04 11.43
CA ASP A 108 -0.69 -11.40 11.61
C ASP A 108 -1.04 -12.00 10.22
N PRO A 109 -0.57 -13.21 9.90
CA PRO A 109 -0.89 -13.86 8.63
C PRO A 109 -2.39 -14.18 8.49
N GLU A 110 -3.11 -14.33 9.60
CA GLU A 110 -4.55 -14.57 9.61
C GLU A 110 -5.32 -13.25 9.71
N THR A 111 -5.79 -12.75 8.57
CA THR A 111 -6.67 -11.58 8.59
C THR A 111 -8.10 -12.02 8.94
N PRO A 112 -8.79 -11.30 9.85
CA PRO A 112 -10.16 -11.66 10.26
C PRO A 112 -11.21 -11.42 9.15
N ILE A 113 -10.86 -10.68 8.10
CA ILE A 113 -11.74 -10.40 6.96
C ILE A 113 -11.05 -10.73 5.63
N ALA A 114 -11.83 -11.28 4.70
CA ALA A 114 -11.47 -11.59 3.32
C ALA A 114 -12.50 -10.98 2.36
N ASP A 115 -12.34 -11.19 1.06
CA ASP A 115 -13.23 -10.59 0.05
C ASP A 115 -14.68 -11.08 0.15
N ASP A 116 -14.88 -12.32 0.56
CA ASP A 116 -16.19 -12.97 0.73
C ASP A 116 -16.77 -12.89 2.15
N THR A 117 -16.10 -12.13 3.04
CA THR A 117 -16.56 -11.98 4.44
C THR A 117 -17.91 -11.27 4.51
N SER A 118 -18.82 -11.80 5.34
CA SER A 118 -20.15 -11.22 5.57
C SER A 118 -20.08 -9.78 6.05
N ILE A 119 -21.12 -9.00 5.77
CA ILE A 119 -21.18 -7.58 6.16
C ILE A 119 -21.11 -7.39 7.67
N ASP A 120 -21.74 -8.25 8.45
CA ASP A 120 -21.73 -8.17 9.92
C ASP A 120 -20.30 -8.28 10.46
N LYS A 121 -19.56 -9.31 10.03
CA LYS A 121 -18.16 -9.49 10.44
C LYS A 121 -17.27 -8.34 9.95
N ARG A 122 -17.55 -7.79 8.76
CA ARG A 122 -16.83 -6.60 8.24
C ARG A 122 -17.12 -5.35 9.08
N MET A 123 -18.31 -5.23 9.66
CA MET A 123 -18.65 -4.13 10.58
C MET A 123 -17.91 -4.27 11.91
N ASP A 124 -17.77 -5.48 12.46
CA ASP A 124 -16.97 -5.74 13.67
C ASP A 124 -15.49 -5.38 13.47
N TRP A 125 -14.99 -5.63 12.26
CA TRP A 125 -13.60 -5.33 11.87
C TRP A 125 -13.51 -4.10 10.95
N ARG A 126 -14.35 -3.09 11.19
CA ARG A 126 -14.52 -1.93 10.30
C ARG A 126 -13.21 -1.21 9.98
N PHE A 127 -12.30 -1.10 10.92
CA PHE A 127 -11.00 -0.45 10.73
C PHE A 127 -10.11 -1.17 9.70
N LEU A 128 -10.25 -2.49 9.53
CA LEU A 128 -9.59 -3.24 8.45
C LEU A 128 -10.36 -3.11 7.14
N ASP A 129 -11.69 -3.21 7.18
CA ASP A 129 -12.55 -3.08 6.01
C ASP A 129 -12.37 -1.73 5.30
N LEU A 130 -12.22 -0.64 6.06
CA LEU A 130 -11.96 0.70 5.53
C LEU A 130 -10.62 0.86 4.80
N ARG A 131 -9.68 -0.07 4.97
CA ARG A 131 -8.41 -0.09 4.25
C ARG A 131 -8.56 -0.69 2.84
N ARG A 132 -9.65 -1.37 2.56
CA ARG A 132 -9.93 -1.91 1.23
C ARG A 132 -10.21 -0.77 0.25
N PRO A 133 -9.66 -0.84 -0.98
CA PRO A 133 -9.77 0.26 -1.95
C PRO A 133 -11.22 0.68 -2.24
N GLU A 134 -12.13 -0.29 -2.37
CA GLU A 134 -13.56 -0.05 -2.67
C GLU A 134 -14.25 0.69 -1.51
N MET A 135 -13.95 0.31 -0.26
CA MET A 135 -14.53 0.95 0.92
C MET A 135 -13.95 2.35 1.12
N ASN A 136 -12.64 2.51 0.92
CA ASN A 136 -11.98 3.81 0.98
C ASN A 136 -12.54 4.77 -0.09
N LEU A 137 -12.79 4.27 -1.30
CA LEU A 137 -13.33 5.07 -2.40
C LEU A 137 -14.67 5.70 -2.05
N VAL A 138 -15.57 4.96 -1.38
CA VAL A 138 -16.89 5.50 -0.95
C VAL A 138 -16.71 6.74 -0.08
N PHE A 139 -15.80 6.71 0.89
CA PHE A 139 -15.57 7.87 1.79
C PHE A 139 -14.83 9.02 1.09
N ARG A 140 -13.97 8.72 0.13
CA ARG A 140 -13.34 9.76 -0.70
C ARG A 140 -14.38 10.49 -1.56
N ILE A 141 -15.33 9.77 -2.15
CA ILE A 141 -16.44 10.35 -2.91
C ILE A 141 -17.31 11.21 -1.97
N GLN A 142 -17.68 10.69 -0.80
CA GLN A 142 -18.45 11.43 0.21
C GLN A 142 -17.74 12.74 0.57
N THR A 143 -16.45 12.70 0.89
CA THR A 143 -15.65 13.88 1.21
C THR A 143 -15.66 14.91 0.06
N THR A 144 -15.58 14.44 -1.18
CA THR A 144 -15.61 15.32 -2.36
C THR A 144 -16.96 16.02 -2.48
N ILE A 145 -18.06 15.27 -2.29
CA ILE A 145 -19.42 15.83 -2.34
C ILE A 145 -19.63 16.86 -1.22
N GLU A 146 -19.25 16.54 0.02
CA GLU A 146 -19.38 17.45 1.15
C GLU A 146 -18.57 18.74 0.95
N ASN A 147 -17.34 18.65 0.43
CA ASN A 147 -16.54 19.81 0.12
C ASN A 147 -17.15 20.68 -0.99
N ALA A 148 -17.71 20.05 -2.04
CA ALA A 148 -18.40 20.77 -3.11
C ALA A 148 -19.63 21.51 -2.58
N TRP A 149 -20.41 20.92 -1.68
CA TRP A 149 -21.54 21.59 -1.03
C TRP A 149 -21.10 22.75 -0.15
N ARG A 150 -20.06 22.57 0.69
CA ARG A 150 -19.53 23.65 1.52
C ARG A 150 -19.05 24.82 0.67
N GLN A 151 -18.36 24.53 -0.43
CA GLN A 151 -17.90 25.56 -1.36
C GLN A 151 -19.08 26.32 -1.96
N TYR A 152 -20.09 25.61 -2.47
CA TYR A 152 -21.29 26.21 -3.03
C TYR A 152 -22.03 27.14 -2.01
N TRP A 153 -22.19 26.69 -0.78
CA TRP A 153 -22.85 27.47 0.26
C TRP A 153 -22.03 28.69 0.64
N ALA A 154 -20.73 28.57 0.78
CA ALA A 154 -19.85 29.68 1.08
C ALA A 154 -19.87 30.76 -0.04
N GLU A 155 -19.90 30.35 -1.30
CA GLU A 155 -20.00 31.23 -2.47
C GLU A 155 -21.36 31.93 -2.58
N ASN A 156 -22.40 31.41 -1.91
CA ASN A 156 -23.76 31.96 -1.90
C ASN A 156 -24.16 32.58 -0.54
N ASP A 157 -23.18 33.03 0.25
CA ASP A 157 -23.36 33.73 1.51
C ASP A 157 -24.07 32.94 2.63
N PHE A 158 -24.06 31.59 2.57
CA PHE A 158 -24.54 30.77 3.66
C PHE A 158 -23.46 30.60 4.74
N VAL A 159 -23.88 30.52 5.99
CA VAL A 159 -23.00 30.27 7.13
C VAL A 159 -23.23 28.90 7.69
N GLU A 160 -22.14 28.08 7.72
CA GLU A 160 -22.19 26.75 8.36
C GLU A 160 -22.20 26.90 9.89
N ILE A 161 -23.14 26.24 10.54
CA ILE A 161 -23.22 26.15 12.01
C ILE A 161 -23.12 24.71 12.45
N HIS A 162 -22.46 24.47 13.57
CA HIS A 162 -22.32 23.15 14.17
C HIS A 162 -23.24 23.02 15.40
N SER A 163 -24.24 22.13 15.30
CA SER A 163 -25.11 21.81 16.44
C SER A 163 -24.36 20.88 17.41
N PRO A 164 -24.59 20.97 18.73
CA PRO A 164 -24.04 20.03 19.68
C PRO A 164 -24.60 18.63 19.45
N LYS A 165 -23.74 17.61 19.49
CA LYS A 165 -24.12 16.19 19.31
C LYS A 165 -24.49 15.51 20.62
N LEU A 166 -24.08 16.10 21.74
CA LEU A 166 -24.40 15.59 23.09
C LEU A 166 -25.51 16.44 23.68
N MET A 167 -26.63 15.83 24.00
CA MET A 167 -27.75 16.45 24.69
C MET A 167 -27.96 15.69 26.00
N ALA A 168 -28.24 16.42 27.08
CA ALA A 168 -28.75 15.82 28.32
C ALA A 168 -30.18 15.38 28.08
N SER A 169 -30.52 14.18 28.53
CA SER A 169 -31.89 13.67 28.60
C SER A 169 -32.54 14.08 29.91
#